data_38dd52ecb354e797dd40f017c81d3e49
#
_entry.id   38dd52ecb354e797dd40f017c81d3e49
#
_cell.length_a   1.000
_cell.length_b   1.000
_cell.length_c   1.000
_cell.angle_alpha   90.00
_cell.angle_beta   90.00
_cell.angle_gamma   90.00
#
_symmetry.space_group_name_H-M   'P 1'
#
loop_
_entity.id
_entity.type
_entity.pdbx_description
1 polymer ?
#
loop_
_entity_poly.entity_id
_entity_poly.type
_entity_poly.pdbx_seq_one_letter_code
_entity_poly.pdbx_strand_id
1 'polypeptide(L)'
;MRKIDNISGLIIDMDGVLWHGNEPIQGLVAFFETLREIDLPFVLATNNASLTQQQYIDKLAKMNVVVTAQEILTSSMATASYLDAHQPKNKRRVFVIGETFQCLDAIYSANR
;
A
#
# COMPACT_ATOMS: atom_id res chain seq x y z
N MET A 1 -2.66 0.20 -30.01
CA MET A 1 -2.72 0.19 -28.53
C MET A 1 -4.17 0.35 -28.09
N ARG A 2 -4.68 -0.61 -27.34
CA ARG A 2 -6.03 -0.50 -26.79
C ARG A 2 -6.06 0.63 -25.76
N LYS A 3 -6.92 1.62 -25.97
CA LYS A 3 -7.28 2.54 -24.90
C LYS A 3 -8.18 1.80 -23.93
N ILE A 4 -7.78 1.82 -22.68
CA ILE A 4 -8.65 1.37 -21.59
C ILE A 4 -9.44 2.59 -21.16
N ASP A 5 -10.68 2.66 -21.65
CA ASP A 5 -11.58 3.76 -21.34
C ASP A 5 -12.31 3.49 -20.02
N ASN A 6 -12.68 4.56 -19.31
CA ASN A 6 -13.49 4.53 -18.07
C ASN A 6 -12.79 3.95 -16.84
N ILE A 7 -11.46 4.05 -16.75
CA ILE A 7 -10.73 3.71 -15.54
C ILE A 7 -10.68 4.93 -14.64
N SER A 8 -11.15 4.78 -13.39
CA SER A 8 -11.17 5.85 -12.40
C SER A 8 -10.03 5.74 -11.39
N GLY A 9 -9.29 4.64 -11.37
CA GLY A 9 -8.19 4.43 -10.47
C GLY A 9 -7.49 3.10 -10.73
N LEU A 10 -6.33 2.93 -10.10
CA LEU A 10 -5.53 1.72 -10.23
C LEU A 10 -5.23 1.13 -8.86
N ILE A 11 -5.22 -0.18 -8.78
CA ILE A 11 -4.62 -0.93 -7.68
C ILE A 11 -3.39 -1.64 -8.25
N ILE A 12 -2.23 -1.34 -7.67
CA ILE A 12 -0.95 -1.79 -8.21
C ILE A 12 -0.23 -2.62 -7.15
N ASP A 13 0.14 -3.85 -7.49
CA ASP A 13 1.01 -4.66 -6.65
C ASP A 13 2.44 -4.10 -6.68
N MET A 14 3.19 -4.31 -5.62
CA MET A 14 4.52 -3.71 -5.49
C MET A 14 5.64 -4.72 -5.75
N ASP A 15 5.80 -5.74 -4.89
CA ASP A 15 6.89 -6.70 -5.04
C ASP A 15 6.76 -7.51 -6.32
N GLY A 16 7.80 -7.51 -7.14
CA GLY A 16 7.84 -8.19 -8.43
C GLY A 16 7.15 -7.42 -9.56
N VAL A 17 6.48 -6.30 -9.27
CA VAL A 17 5.81 -5.45 -10.27
C VAL A 17 6.55 -4.12 -10.41
N LEU A 18 6.80 -3.42 -9.30
CA LEU A 18 7.51 -2.14 -9.31
C LEU A 18 9.01 -2.31 -9.13
N TRP A 19 9.44 -3.39 -8.52
CA TRP A 19 10.84 -3.72 -8.29
C TRP A 19 11.04 -5.21 -8.14
N HIS A 20 12.28 -5.64 -8.30
CA HIS A 20 12.76 -6.98 -7.96
C HIS A 20 13.81 -6.82 -6.87
N GLY A 21 13.51 -7.24 -5.64
CA GLY A 21 14.36 -6.97 -4.50
C GLY A 21 14.49 -5.46 -4.25
N ASN A 22 15.67 -4.90 -4.45
CA ASN A 22 15.92 -3.45 -4.33
C ASN A 22 16.10 -2.77 -5.69
N GLU A 23 15.91 -3.50 -6.79
CA GLU A 23 16.10 -2.98 -8.14
C GLU A 23 14.76 -2.54 -8.72
N PRO A 24 14.58 -1.24 -9.00
CA PRO A 24 13.36 -0.77 -9.64
C PRO A 24 13.26 -1.30 -11.08
N ILE A 25 12.04 -1.48 -11.56
CA ILE A 25 11.82 -1.83 -12.96
C ILE A 25 12.20 -0.64 -13.84
N GLN A 26 12.58 -0.93 -15.07
CA GLN A 26 12.85 0.10 -16.06
C GLN A 26 11.58 0.92 -16.31
N GLY A 27 11.71 2.25 -16.29
CA GLY A 27 10.58 3.16 -16.53
C GLY A 27 9.70 3.42 -15.32
N LEU A 28 10.11 3.03 -14.09
CA LEU A 28 9.32 3.22 -12.89
C LEU A 28 8.96 4.69 -12.66
N VAL A 29 9.92 5.58 -12.72
CA VAL A 29 9.70 7.01 -12.49
C VAL A 29 8.77 7.60 -13.56
N ALA A 30 9.00 7.27 -14.83
CA ALA A 30 8.17 7.75 -15.93
C ALA A 30 6.72 7.27 -15.82
N PHE A 31 6.52 6.04 -15.34
CA PHE A 31 5.18 5.50 -15.09
C PHE A 31 4.41 6.33 -14.07
N PHE A 32 5.02 6.62 -12.93
CA PHE A 32 4.38 7.43 -11.89
C PHE A 32 4.20 8.88 -12.31
N GLU A 33 5.15 9.45 -13.03
CA GLU A 33 4.99 10.79 -13.60
C GLU A 33 3.77 10.86 -14.53
N THR A 34 3.59 9.85 -15.37
CA THR A 34 2.44 9.76 -16.27
C THR A 34 1.13 9.69 -15.49
N LEU A 35 1.08 8.87 -14.43
CA LEU A 35 -0.12 8.79 -13.59
C LEU A 35 -0.47 10.13 -12.96
N ARG A 36 0.53 10.89 -12.52
CA ARG A 36 0.31 12.24 -11.96
C ARG A 36 -0.16 13.22 -13.02
N GLU A 37 0.41 13.18 -14.22
CA GLU A 37 0.04 14.07 -15.32
C GLU A 37 -1.41 13.88 -15.77
N ILE A 38 -1.86 12.63 -15.87
CA ILE A 38 -3.25 12.33 -16.27
C ILE A 38 -4.21 12.35 -15.08
N ASP A 39 -3.71 12.64 -13.89
CA ASP A 39 -4.49 12.75 -12.65
C ASP A 39 -5.28 11.47 -12.35
N LEU A 40 -4.66 10.32 -12.59
CA LEU A 40 -5.25 9.02 -12.32
C LEU A 40 -4.85 8.54 -10.93
N PRO A 41 -5.80 8.44 -9.99
CA PRO A 41 -5.48 8.00 -8.63
C PRO A 41 -5.10 6.53 -8.60
N PHE A 42 -4.22 6.18 -7.69
CA PHE A 42 -3.78 4.81 -7.52
C PHE A 42 -3.57 4.46 -6.05
N VAL A 43 -3.63 3.16 -5.76
CA VAL A 43 -3.25 2.58 -4.47
C VAL A 43 -2.24 1.48 -4.74
N LEU A 44 -1.12 1.54 -4.02
CA LEU A 44 -0.12 0.48 -4.03
C LEU A 44 -0.48 -0.51 -2.94
N ALA A 45 -0.77 -1.74 -3.34
CA ALA A 45 -1.22 -2.78 -2.43
C ALA A 45 -0.17 -3.88 -2.30
N THR A 46 0.00 -4.42 -1.11
CA THR A 46 0.90 -5.54 -0.88
C THR A 46 0.33 -6.53 0.12
N ASN A 47 0.54 -7.81 -0.13
CA ASN A 47 0.28 -8.88 0.84
C ASN A 47 1.55 -9.26 1.62
N ASN A 48 2.67 -8.61 1.35
CA ASN A 48 3.90 -8.82 2.10
C ASN A 48 3.83 -8.09 3.44
N ALA A 49 3.91 -8.83 4.54
CA ALA A 49 3.79 -8.31 5.89
C ALA A 49 5.14 -7.93 6.51
N SER A 50 6.22 -7.83 5.75
CA SER A 50 7.56 -7.59 6.29
C SER A 50 7.93 -6.11 6.42
N LEU A 51 7.24 -5.20 5.73
CA LEU A 51 7.51 -3.77 5.78
C LEU A 51 6.29 -2.99 6.23
N THR A 52 6.53 -1.89 6.95
CA THR A 52 5.49 -0.93 7.31
C THR A 52 5.15 -0.03 6.12
N GLN A 53 4.04 0.70 6.24
CA GLN A 53 3.65 1.71 5.26
C GLN A 53 4.77 2.74 5.05
N GLN A 54 5.36 3.24 6.13
CA GLN A 54 6.43 4.22 6.05
C GLN A 54 7.69 3.65 5.37
N GLN A 55 8.01 2.40 5.63
CA GLN A 55 9.15 1.75 4.99
C GLN A 55 8.96 1.63 3.47
N TYR A 56 7.73 1.39 3.01
CA TYR A 56 7.42 1.41 1.57
C TYR A 56 7.55 2.81 0.96
N ILE A 57 7.08 3.83 1.68
CA ILE A 57 7.24 5.23 1.26
C ILE A 57 8.73 5.57 1.09
N ASP A 58 9.54 5.19 2.07
CA ASP A 58 10.98 5.44 2.06
C ASP A 58 11.69 4.67 0.94
N LYS A 59 11.29 3.44 0.70
CA LYS A 59 11.83 2.62 -0.39
C LYS A 59 11.56 3.25 -1.75
N LEU A 60 10.34 3.70 -1.98
CA LEU A 60 9.97 4.38 -3.22
C LEU A 60 10.68 5.72 -3.39
N ALA A 61 10.86 6.47 -2.29
CA ALA A 61 11.61 7.73 -2.32
C ALA A 61 13.06 7.51 -2.77
N LYS A 62 13.70 6.42 -2.35
CA LYS A 62 15.04 6.05 -2.81
C LYS A 62 15.08 5.71 -4.30
N MET A 63 13.96 5.35 -4.88
CA MET A 63 13.80 5.08 -6.31
C MET A 63 13.29 6.30 -7.07
N ASN A 64 13.28 7.48 -6.44
CA ASN A 64 12.82 8.75 -6.99
C ASN A 64 11.31 8.78 -7.27
N VAL A 65 10.53 8.03 -6.51
CA VAL A 65 9.06 8.03 -6.58
C VAL A 65 8.52 8.51 -5.24
N VAL A 66 7.75 9.60 -5.26
CA VAL A 66 7.14 10.16 -4.05
C VAL A 66 5.68 9.75 -4.01
N VAL A 67 5.29 9.07 -2.93
CA VAL A 67 3.92 8.65 -2.69
C VAL A 67 3.50 9.07 -1.28
N THR A 68 2.18 9.16 -1.07
CA THR A 68 1.61 9.51 0.23
C THR A 68 1.17 8.24 0.97
N ALA A 69 0.92 8.38 2.27
CA ALA A 69 0.43 7.28 3.10
C ALA A 69 -0.91 6.73 2.60
N GLN A 70 -1.78 7.59 2.08
CA GLN A 70 -3.09 7.17 1.54
C GLN A 70 -2.97 6.34 0.27
N GLU A 71 -1.82 6.38 -0.38
CA GLU A 71 -1.58 5.63 -1.63
C GLU A 71 -0.97 4.25 -1.37
N ILE A 72 -0.76 3.87 -0.12
CA ILE A 72 -0.20 2.56 0.26
C ILE A 72 -1.17 1.79 1.15
N LEU A 73 -1.51 0.57 0.73
CA LEU A 73 -2.36 -0.34 1.49
C LEU A 73 -1.62 -1.66 1.72
N THR A 74 -1.36 -1.98 2.99
CA THR A 74 -0.81 -3.29 3.37
C THR A 74 -1.94 -4.24 3.73
N SER A 75 -1.65 -5.55 3.70
CA SER A 75 -2.62 -6.57 4.11
C SER A 75 -3.03 -6.39 5.57
N SER A 76 -2.10 -5.98 6.43
CA SER A 76 -2.38 -5.71 7.84
C SER A 76 -3.36 -4.55 8.01
N MET A 77 -3.18 -3.47 7.25
CA MET A 77 -4.09 -2.32 7.26
C MET A 77 -5.49 -2.70 6.77
N ALA A 78 -5.57 -3.48 5.70
CA ALA A 78 -6.84 -3.95 5.16
C ALA A 78 -7.56 -4.84 6.17
N THR A 79 -6.83 -5.72 6.85
CA THR A 79 -7.39 -6.60 7.90
C THR A 79 -7.89 -5.78 9.09
N ALA A 80 -7.12 -4.81 9.56
CA ALA A 80 -7.51 -3.94 10.66
C ALA A 80 -8.78 -3.15 10.32
N SER A 81 -8.86 -2.61 9.12
CA SER A 81 -10.04 -1.89 8.63
C SER A 81 -11.26 -2.80 8.56
N TYR A 82 -11.10 -4.02 8.07
CA TYR A 82 -12.18 -5.02 8.02
C TYR A 82 -12.69 -5.34 9.42
N LEU A 83 -11.79 -5.59 10.38
CA LEU A 83 -12.17 -5.90 11.75
C LEU A 83 -12.87 -4.72 12.41
N ASP A 84 -12.40 -3.50 12.18
CA ASP A 84 -13.02 -2.30 12.71
C ASP A 84 -14.46 -2.14 12.22
N ALA A 85 -14.71 -2.45 10.96
CA ALA A 85 -16.04 -2.33 10.36
C ALA A 85 -16.99 -3.45 10.78
N HIS A 86 -16.49 -4.65 11.11
CA HIS A 86 -17.32 -5.84 11.29
C HIS A 86 -17.37 -6.36 12.74
N GLN A 87 -16.52 -5.85 13.64
CA GLN A 87 -16.52 -6.29 15.05
C GLN A 87 -17.21 -5.26 15.93
N PRO A 88 -18.03 -5.70 16.91
CA PRO A 88 -18.62 -4.80 17.89
C PRO A 88 -17.55 -4.07 18.69
N LYS A 89 -17.81 -2.81 19.07
CA LYS A 89 -16.87 -1.98 19.83
C LYS A 89 -16.38 -2.60 21.14
N ASN A 90 -17.20 -3.44 21.76
CA ASN A 90 -16.87 -4.10 23.02
C ASN A 90 -16.10 -5.42 22.86
N LYS A 91 -15.83 -5.86 21.63
CA LYS A 91 -15.14 -7.11 21.32
C LYS A 91 -13.97 -6.89 20.34
N ARG A 92 -13.15 -5.87 20.64
CA ARG A 92 -12.05 -5.48 19.74
C ARG A 92 -10.68 -5.97 20.20
N ARG A 93 -10.63 -7.00 21.03
CA ARG A 93 -9.36 -7.63 21.38
C ARG A 93 -8.93 -8.56 20.25
N VAL A 94 -7.73 -8.37 19.79
CA VAL A 94 -7.16 -9.16 18.70
C VAL A 94 -5.80 -9.68 19.14
N PHE A 95 -5.58 -10.98 18.98
CA PHE A 95 -4.28 -11.59 19.18
C PHE A 95 -3.62 -11.77 17.81
N VAL A 96 -2.43 -11.23 17.65
CA VAL A 96 -1.76 -11.21 16.35
C VAL A 96 -0.54 -12.12 16.39
N ILE A 97 -0.43 -12.99 15.39
CA ILE A 97 0.74 -13.81 15.15
C ILE A 97 1.35 -13.34 13.83
N GLY A 98 2.58 -12.79 13.87
CA GLY A 98 3.24 -12.27 12.67
C GLY A 98 4.38 -11.31 13.01
N GLU A 99 4.80 -10.55 12.03
CA GLU A 99 5.82 -9.52 12.20
C GLU A 99 5.31 -8.40 13.11
N THR A 100 6.06 -8.12 14.18
CA THR A 100 5.59 -7.33 15.31
C THR A 100 5.20 -5.89 14.94
N PHE A 101 5.98 -5.25 14.10
CA PHE A 101 5.80 -3.82 13.83
C PHE A 101 4.59 -3.51 12.97
N GLN A 102 4.30 -4.31 11.97
CA GLN A 102 3.17 -4.08 11.08
C GLN A 102 1.84 -4.28 11.77
N CYS A 103 1.75 -5.30 12.57
CA CYS A 103 0.53 -5.62 13.30
C CYS A 103 0.17 -4.53 14.29
N LEU A 104 1.15 -3.94 14.96
CA LEU A 104 0.94 -2.85 15.90
C LEU A 104 0.46 -1.58 15.20
N ASP A 105 1.08 -1.21 14.09
CA ASP A 105 0.68 -0.01 13.32
C ASP A 105 -0.76 -0.12 12.82
N ALA A 106 -1.15 -1.27 12.30
CA ALA A 106 -2.50 -1.49 11.80
C ALA A 106 -3.54 -1.41 12.93
N ILE A 107 -3.25 -2.02 14.08
CA ILE A 107 -4.14 -2.00 15.26
C ILE A 107 -4.25 -0.57 15.82
N TYR A 108 -3.14 0.15 15.93
CA TYR A 108 -3.13 1.53 16.40
C TYR A 108 -3.92 2.45 15.49
N SER A 109 -3.81 2.28 14.20
CA SER A 109 -4.56 3.07 13.22
C SER A 109 -6.07 2.82 13.30
N ALA A 110 -6.49 1.59 13.56
CA ALA A 110 -7.90 1.22 13.67
C ALA A 110 -8.55 1.71 14.96
N ASN A 111 -7.76 1.94 16.01
CA ASN A 111 -8.27 2.35 17.33
C ASN A 111 -8.34 3.88 17.54
N ARG A 112 -8.01 4.64 16.51
CA ARG A 112 -8.07 6.11 16.57
C ARG A 112 -9.41 6.66 16.14
#